data_ec37c5d1dc9dfc1a53042d5ed9cf2749
#
_entry.id   ec37c5d1dc9dfc1a53042d5ed9cf2749
#
_cell.length_a   1.000
_cell.length_b   1.000
_cell.length_c   1.000
_cell.angle_alpha   90.00
_cell.angle_beta   90.00
_cell.angle_gamma   90.00
#
_symmetry.space_group_name_H-M   'P 1'
#
loop_
_entity.id
_entity.type
_entity.pdbx_description
1 polymer ?
#
loop_
_entity_poly.entity_id
_entity_poly.type
_entity_poly.pdbx_seq_one_letter_code
_entity_poly.pdbx_strand_id
1 'polypeptide(L)'
;MKKAFTLIELLVVVLIIGILSAIALPQYRMAVAKTQYATVKQLVTAIKNAQEVYYLANGSYTTSVEDLDIDFPANDSKRWCGISATQSMCNITTAAGRVGYQAY
;
A
#
# COMPACT_ATOMS: atom_id res chain seq x y z
N MET A 1 32.79 32.18 20.81
CA MET A 1 33.56 31.11 21.49
C MET A 1 33.25 29.78 20.88
N LYS A 2 34.26 29.10 20.41
CA LYS A 2 34.10 27.73 19.94
C LYS A 2 34.09 26.77 21.13
N LYS A 3 32.96 26.10 21.33
CA LYS A 3 32.91 25.00 22.29
C LYS A 3 33.34 23.71 21.57
N ALA A 4 34.33 23.06 22.11
CA ALA A 4 34.69 21.73 21.65
C ALA A 4 33.71 20.72 22.27
N PHE A 5 33.21 19.80 21.46
CA PHE A 5 32.41 18.70 21.96
C PHE A 5 33.29 17.72 22.74
N THR A 6 32.80 17.27 23.85
CA THR A 6 33.48 16.20 24.60
C THR A 6 33.21 14.85 23.95
N LEU A 7 34.10 13.90 24.17
CA LEU A 7 33.95 12.53 23.69
C LEU A 7 32.67 11.88 24.24
N ILE A 8 32.36 12.17 25.50
CA ILE A 8 31.14 11.67 26.17
C ILE A 8 29.87 12.19 25.50
N GLU A 9 29.82 13.46 25.13
CA GLU A 9 28.69 14.06 24.46
C GLU A 9 28.38 13.34 23.13
N LEU A 10 29.39 13.12 22.32
CA LEU A 10 29.23 12.39 21.06
C LEU A 10 28.80 10.92 21.29
N LEU A 11 29.40 10.30 22.30
CA LEU A 11 29.10 8.90 22.62
C LEU A 11 27.68 8.71 23.11
N VAL A 12 27.17 9.59 23.94
CA VAL A 12 25.80 9.57 24.44
C VAL A 12 24.78 9.82 23.29
N VAL A 13 25.05 10.76 22.41
CA VAL A 13 24.19 11.05 21.26
C VAL A 13 24.09 9.84 20.34
N VAL A 14 25.20 9.21 20.00
CA VAL A 14 25.22 8.01 19.16
C VAL A 14 24.47 6.85 19.83
N LEU A 15 24.64 6.70 21.14
CA LEU A 15 23.90 5.66 21.89
C LEU A 15 22.40 5.88 21.85
N ILE A 16 21.93 7.10 22.05
CA ILE A 16 20.51 7.45 21.99
C ILE A 16 19.96 7.19 20.60
N ILE A 17 20.63 7.63 19.56
CA ILE A 17 20.24 7.40 18.16
C ILE A 17 20.15 5.90 17.87
N GLY A 18 21.10 5.12 18.34
CA GLY A 18 21.12 3.67 18.18
C GLY A 18 19.91 3.00 18.80
N ILE A 19 19.55 3.36 20.03
CA ILE A 19 18.39 2.82 20.74
C ILE A 19 17.09 3.22 20.05
N LEU A 20 16.93 4.49 19.70
CA LEU A 20 15.75 5.00 19.03
C LEU A 20 15.56 4.35 17.64
N SER A 21 16.63 4.17 16.89
CA SER A 21 16.61 3.51 15.59
C SER A 21 16.15 2.06 15.70
N ALA A 22 16.59 1.34 16.72
CA ALA A 22 16.22 -0.05 16.94
C ALA A 22 14.72 -0.20 17.18
N ILE A 23 14.07 0.77 17.82
CA ILE A 23 12.63 0.76 18.08
C ILE A 23 11.86 1.30 16.88
N ALA A 24 12.35 2.36 16.25
CA ALA A 24 11.65 3.07 15.18
C ALA A 24 11.56 2.25 13.87
N LEU A 25 12.59 1.48 13.54
CA LEU A 25 12.64 0.75 12.28
C LEU A 25 11.52 -0.31 12.13
N PRO A 26 11.26 -1.19 13.12
CA PRO A 26 10.12 -2.10 13.05
C PRO A 26 8.77 -1.39 12.95
N GLN A 27 8.59 -0.31 13.70
CA GLN A 27 7.35 0.49 13.66
C GLN A 27 7.13 1.13 12.29
N TYR A 28 8.19 1.64 11.68
CA TYR A 28 8.13 2.21 10.34
C TYR A 28 7.69 1.16 9.30
N ARG A 29 8.24 -0.04 9.36
CA ARG A 29 7.85 -1.13 8.45
C ARG A 29 6.38 -1.49 8.57
N MET A 30 5.86 -1.56 9.79
CA MET A 30 4.43 -1.81 10.03
C MET A 30 3.55 -0.69 9.48
N ALA A 31 3.95 0.58 9.68
CA ALA A 31 3.22 1.73 9.17
C ALA A 31 3.16 1.74 7.65
N VAL A 32 4.26 1.43 6.97
CA VAL A 32 4.33 1.32 5.51
C VAL A 32 3.41 0.20 5.01
N ALA A 33 3.43 -0.96 5.63
CA ALA A 33 2.57 -2.08 5.27
C ALA A 33 1.08 -1.72 5.40
N LYS A 34 0.69 -1.04 6.47
CA LYS A 34 -0.68 -0.56 6.65
C LYS A 34 -1.11 0.44 5.59
N THR A 35 -0.23 1.37 5.22
CA THR A 35 -0.49 2.36 4.18
C THR A 35 -0.69 1.68 2.82
N GLN A 36 0.13 0.71 2.48
CA GLN A 36 0.02 -0.05 1.25
C GLN A 36 -1.27 -0.87 1.20
N TYR A 37 -1.65 -1.48 2.32
CA TYR A 37 -2.94 -2.19 2.44
C TYR A 37 -4.13 -1.26 2.22
N ALA A 38 -4.11 -0.06 2.82
CA ALA A 38 -5.15 0.94 2.64
C ALA A 38 -5.27 1.39 1.17
N THR A 39 -4.16 1.54 0.46
CA THR A 39 -4.14 1.86 -0.97
C THR A 39 -4.81 0.75 -1.79
N VAL A 40 -4.48 -0.50 -1.53
CA VAL A 40 -5.09 -1.65 -2.21
C VAL A 40 -6.59 -1.71 -1.94
N LYS A 41 -7.00 -1.48 -0.70
CA LYS A 41 -8.41 -1.44 -0.32
C LYS A 41 -9.18 -0.34 -1.07
N GLN A 42 -8.60 0.84 -1.22
CA GLN A 42 -9.20 1.92 -2.01
C GLN A 42 -9.37 1.54 -3.48
N LEU A 43 -8.37 0.89 -4.08
CA LEU A 43 -8.44 0.42 -5.46
C LEU A 43 -9.58 -0.58 -5.66
N VAL A 44 -9.72 -1.55 -4.77
CA VAL A 44 -10.80 -2.54 -4.84
C VAL A 44 -12.17 -1.88 -4.65
N THR A 45 -12.29 -0.90 -3.75
CA THR A 45 -13.53 -0.15 -3.56
C THR A 45 -13.91 0.64 -4.81
N ALA A 46 -12.93 1.26 -5.48
CA ALA A 46 -13.13 1.96 -6.74
C ALA A 46 -13.62 1.01 -7.84
N ILE A 47 -13.04 -0.18 -7.94
CA ILE A 47 -13.48 -1.22 -8.87
C ILE A 47 -14.94 -1.61 -8.59
N LYS A 48 -15.28 -1.85 -7.34
CA LYS A 48 -16.62 -2.21 -6.93
C LYS A 48 -17.64 -1.15 -7.34
N ASN A 49 -17.37 0.12 -7.08
CA ASN A 49 -18.25 1.23 -7.46
C ASN A 49 -18.37 1.34 -8.98
N ALA A 50 -17.29 1.20 -9.72
CA ALA A 50 -17.29 1.21 -11.18
C ALA A 50 -18.08 0.02 -11.75
N GLN A 51 -18.00 -1.14 -11.14
CA GLN A 51 -18.82 -2.31 -11.52
C GLN A 51 -20.31 -2.07 -11.33
N GLU A 52 -20.70 -1.40 -10.26
CA GLU A 52 -22.12 -1.05 -10.04
C GLU A 52 -22.63 -0.09 -11.12
N VAL A 53 -21.83 0.91 -11.49
CA VAL A 53 -22.15 1.83 -12.59
C VAL A 53 -22.24 1.08 -13.92
N TYR A 54 -21.33 0.18 -14.20
CA TYR A 54 -21.36 -0.66 -15.40
C TYR A 54 -22.60 -1.55 -15.44
N TYR A 55 -22.98 -2.15 -14.32
CA TYR A 55 -24.19 -2.95 -14.20
C TYR A 55 -25.46 -2.13 -14.50
N LEU A 56 -25.54 -0.90 -14.00
CA LEU A 56 -26.67 -0.01 -14.25
C LEU A 56 -26.79 0.35 -15.75
N ALA A 57 -25.66 0.45 -16.44
CA ALA A 57 -25.64 0.80 -17.87
C ALA A 57 -25.88 -0.42 -18.78
N ASN A 58 -25.39 -1.61 -18.42
CA ASN A 58 -25.33 -2.79 -19.29
C ASN A 58 -26.13 -3.99 -18.78
N GLY A 59 -26.63 -3.96 -17.54
CA GLY A 59 -27.37 -5.05 -16.93
C GLY A 59 -26.55 -6.26 -16.50
N SER A 60 -25.22 -6.20 -16.63
CA SER A 60 -24.30 -7.25 -16.22
C SER A 60 -22.98 -6.67 -15.73
N TYR A 61 -22.23 -7.44 -14.92
CA TYR A 61 -20.88 -7.07 -14.49
C TYR A 61 -19.87 -7.48 -15.55
N THR A 62 -18.77 -6.72 -15.65
CA THR A 62 -17.65 -7.08 -16.54
C THR A 62 -16.59 -7.89 -15.79
N THR A 63 -15.83 -8.68 -16.53
CA THR A 63 -14.64 -9.38 -16.04
C THR A 63 -13.34 -8.70 -16.49
N SER A 64 -13.44 -7.60 -17.22
CA SER A 64 -12.30 -6.85 -17.73
C SER A 64 -12.19 -5.49 -17.04
N VAL A 65 -11.02 -5.17 -16.54
CA VAL A 65 -10.73 -3.87 -15.89
C VAL A 65 -10.78 -2.74 -16.92
N GLU A 66 -10.44 -3.03 -18.17
CA GLU A 66 -10.43 -2.03 -19.24
C GLU A 66 -11.83 -1.52 -19.61
N ASP A 67 -12.87 -2.28 -19.32
CA ASP A 67 -14.27 -1.87 -19.56
C ASP A 67 -14.77 -0.85 -18.53
N LEU A 68 -14.08 -0.69 -17.42
CA LEU A 68 -14.45 0.23 -16.36
C LEU A 68 -13.92 1.62 -16.64
N ASP A 69 -14.74 2.63 -16.41
CA ASP A 69 -14.40 4.05 -16.59
C ASP A 69 -13.69 4.58 -15.33
N ILE A 70 -12.53 4.01 -15.02
CA ILE A 70 -11.67 4.46 -13.92
C ILE A 70 -10.20 4.36 -14.32
N ASP A 71 -9.40 5.30 -13.82
CA ASP A 71 -7.95 5.27 -13.98
C ASP A 71 -7.33 4.31 -12.96
N PHE A 72 -6.70 3.27 -13.49
CA PHE A 72 -5.88 2.36 -12.70
C PHE A 72 -4.41 2.63 -12.89
N PRO A 73 -3.60 2.51 -11.84
CA PRO A 73 -2.19 2.32 -12.06
C PRO A 73 -1.99 1.05 -12.90
N ALA A 74 -1.17 1.15 -13.92
CA ALA A 74 -0.90 0.03 -14.82
C ALA A 74 -0.52 -1.23 -14.02
N ASN A 75 -1.05 -2.36 -14.44
CA ASN A 75 -0.62 -3.65 -13.88
C ASN A 75 0.86 -3.87 -14.19
N ASP A 76 1.66 -4.04 -13.17
CA ASP A 76 3.10 -4.29 -13.28
C ASP A 76 3.51 -5.41 -12.30
N SER A 77 4.81 -5.70 -12.25
CA SER A 77 5.32 -6.74 -11.36
C SER A 77 5.08 -6.46 -9.86
N LYS A 78 4.81 -5.22 -9.49
CA LYS A 78 4.60 -4.80 -8.11
C LYS A 78 3.14 -4.59 -7.76
N ARG A 79 2.32 -4.22 -8.75
CA ARG A 79 0.90 -3.93 -8.57
C ARG A 79 0.08 -4.72 -9.58
N TRP A 80 -0.96 -5.31 -9.11
CA TRP A 80 -1.88 -6.04 -9.97
C TRP A 80 -3.31 -5.90 -9.45
N CYS A 81 -4.22 -5.59 -10.34
CA CYS A 81 -5.66 -5.63 -10.08
C CYS A 81 -6.34 -6.49 -11.12
N GLY A 82 -7.25 -7.33 -10.69
CA GLY A 82 -8.03 -8.20 -11.56
C GLY A 82 -9.45 -8.34 -11.05
N ILE A 83 -10.31 -8.68 -11.96
CA ILE A 83 -11.73 -8.91 -11.71
C ILE A 83 -12.09 -10.31 -12.19
N SER A 84 -12.86 -11.01 -11.38
CA SER A 84 -13.51 -12.26 -11.79
C SER A 84 -15.03 -12.07 -11.75
N ALA A 85 -15.75 -13.08 -12.17
CA ALA A 85 -17.23 -13.04 -12.17
C ALA A 85 -17.84 -12.77 -10.79
N THR A 86 -17.12 -13.09 -9.72
CA THR A 86 -17.65 -13.01 -8.35
C THR A 86 -16.86 -12.11 -7.41
N GLN A 87 -15.66 -11.66 -7.80
CA GLN A 87 -14.81 -10.91 -6.89
C GLN A 87 -13.83 -9.99 -7.61
N SER A 88 -13.50 -8.90 -6.95
CA SER A 88 -12.45 -7.97 -7.37
C SER A 88 -11.26 -8.10 -6.41
N MET A 89 -10.07 -8.10 -6.96
CA MET A 89 -8.84 -8.30 -6.19
C MET A 89 -7.76 -7.34 -6.66
N CYS A 90 -7.11 -6.69 -5.71
CA CYS A 90 -5.88 -5.94 -5.98
C CYS A 90 -4.78 -6.39 -5.02
N ASN A 91 -3.56 -6.42 -5.48
CA ASN A 91 -2.41 -6.67 -4.63
C ASN A 91 -1.20 -5.83 -5.03
N ILE A 92 -0.34 -5.58 -4.05
CA ILE A 92 0.93 -4.88 -4.21
C ILE A 92 2.02 -5.77 -3.62
N THR A 93 3.08 -5.98 -4.37
CA THR A 93 4.27 -6.66 -3.86
C THR A 93 5.19 -5.65 -3.18
N THR A 94 5.50 -5.88 -1.92
CA THR A 94 6.35 -5.01 -1.09
C THR A 94 7.60 -5.75 -0.66
N ALA A 95 8.56 -5.03 -0.07
CA ALA A 95 9.75 -5.65 0.51
C ALA A 95 9.43 -6.66 1.63
N ALA A 96 8.28 -6.48 2.30
CA ALA A 96 7.81 -7.37 3.36
C ALA A 96 6.96 -8.54 2.83
N GLY A 97 6.65 -8.57 1.53
CA GLY A 97 5.81 -9.57 0.90
C GLY A 97 4.67 -8.99 0.07
N ARG A 98 3.71 -9.82 -0.29
CA ARG A 98 2.55 -9.40 -1.07
C ARG A 98 1.42 -8.96 -0.14
N VAL A 99 0.92 -7.76 -0.37
CA VAL A 99 -0.26 -7.22 0.32
C VAL A 99 -1.41 -7.19 -0.66
N GLY A 100 -2.52 -7.81 -0.31
CA GLY A 100 -3.68 -7.90 -1.19
C GLY A 100 -5.00 -7.71 -0.44
N TYR A 101 -6.03 -7.36 -1.19
CA TYR A 101 -7.40 -7.24 -0.71
C TYR A 101 -8.37 -7.80 -1.76
N GLN A 102 -9.37 -8.51 -1.31
CA GLN A 102 -10.43 -9.07 -2.16
C GLN A 102 -11.79 -8.55 -1.67
N ALA A 103 -12.66 -8.25 -2.61
CA ALA A 103 -14.07 -7.93 -2.34
C ALA A 103 -14.97 -8.81 -3.21
N TYR A 104 -16.02 -9.29 -2.63
CA TYR A 104 -17.04 -10.11 -3.29
C TYR A 104 -18.20 -9.25 -3.78
#